data_5c967ec4edfabb86032ac58d888b62a3
#
_entry.id   5c967ec4edfabb86032ac58d888b62a3
#
_cell.length_a   1.000
_cell.length_b   1.000
_cell.length_c   1.000
_cell.angle_alpha   90.00
_cell.angle_beta   90.00
_cell.angle_gamma   90.00
#
_symmetry.space_group_name_H-M   'P 1'
#
loop_
_entity.id
_entity.type
_entity.pdbx_description
1 polymer ?
#
loop_
_entity_poly.entity_id
_entity_poly.type
_entity_poly.pdbx_seq_one_letter_code
_entity_poly.pdbx_strand_id
1 'polypeptide(L)'
;RQAQIKGPDIQEWGELGLLADLNDVAAEQKWDELLPPQVIEVMKYQGDYVAVPVNVHRVNWLWINPQVFEKAGATPPTTLDEFFAAADKLKAAGFIAIAHGGQPWQDGTVFEDLAFSILGPEGFRKAFVEQDRATLTGDKMVEVFAALQKLRGYIDADAAGRDWNSATGLVIDGKAGMQIMGDWAKSEWTAAGKVAGKD
;
A
#
# COMPACT_ATOMS: atom_id res chain seq x y z
N ARG A 1 20.74 0.65 19.28
CA ARG A 1 19.54 1.40 18.83
C ARG A 1 18.83 0.59 17.75
N GLN A 2 17.53 0.73 17.61
CA GLN A 2 16.77 0.14 16.51
C GLN A 2 16.14 1.25 15.66
N ALA A 3 16.00 0.97 14.35
CA ALA A 3 15.32 1.84 13.41
C ALA A 3 14.35 1.01 12.56
N GLN A 4 13.24 1.60 12.16
CA GLN A 4 12.34 1.00 11.20
C GLN A 4 12.78 1.44 9.80
N ILE A 5 13.37 0.51 9.05
CA ILE A 5 13.84 0.71 7.68
C ILE A 5 13.24 -0.37 6.77
N LYS A 6 13.19 -0.10 5.48
CA LYS A 6 12.53 -0.96 4.50
C LYS A 6 13.35 -1.08 3.22
N GLY A 7 13.28 -2.27 2.62
CA GLY A 7 13.77 -2.51 1.26
C GLY A 7 15.18 -1.97 1.00
N PRO A 8 15.36 -1.07 0.04
CA PRO A 8 16.68 -0.56 -0.36
C PRO A 8 17.48 0.09 0.76
N ASP A 9 16.82 0.69 1.76
CA ASP A 9 17.51 1.32 2.89
C ASP A 9 18.31 0.30 3.71
N ILE A 10 17.85 -0.96 3.77
CA ILE A 10 18.59 -2.04 4.44
C ILE A 10 19.92 -2.28 3.74
N GLN A 11 19.93 -2.27 2.40
CA GLN A 11 21.13 -2.47 1.59
C GLN A 11 22.11 -1.30 1.77
N GLU A 12 21.62 -0.07 1.70
CA GLU A 12 22.41 1.14 1.91
C GLU A 12 23.07 1.16 3.30
N TRP A 13 22.31 0.87 4.34
CA TRP A 13 22.84 0.84 5.71
C TRP A 13 23.78 -0.35 5.93
N GLY A 14 23.54 -1.47 5.25
CA GLY A 14 24.46 -2.61 5.22
C GLY A 14 25.79 -2.24 4.59
N GLU A 15 25.79 -1.54 3.45
CA GLU A 15 26.99 -1.06 2.76
C GLU A 15 27.80 -0.10 3.64
N LEU A 16 27.13 0.76 4.39
CA LEU A 16 27.75 1.69 5.33
C LEU A 16 28.25 1.01 6.62
N GLY A 17 28.03 -0.29 6.80
CA GLY A 17 28.43 -1.02 8.00
C GLY A 17 27.71 -0.59 9.28
N LEU A 18 26.48 -0.07 9.16
CA LEU A 18 25.71 0.47 10.28
C LEU A 18 24.80 -0.57 10.94
N LEU A 19 24.64 -1.75 10.32
CA LEU A 19 23.75 -2.81 10.79
C LEU A 19 24.54 -3.90 11.53
N ALA A 20 23.90 -4.49 12.54
CA ALA A 20 24.46 -5.60 13.28
C ALA A 20 24.22 -6.92 12.52
N ASP A 21 25.16 -7.85 12.64
CA ASP A 21 24.99 -9.23 12.25
C ASP A 21 23.97 -9.92 13.17
N LEU A 22 22.97 -10.58 12.57
CA LEU A 22 21.88 -11.28 13.27
C LEU A 22 21.84 -12.77 12.93
N ASN A 23 22.87 -13.33 12.29
CA ASN A 23 22.90 -14.71 11.84
C ASN A 23 22.66 -15.71 12.96
N ASP A 24 23.24 -15.51 14.14
CA ASP A 24 23.03 -16.40 15.29
C ASP A 24 21.56 -16.44 15.71
N VAL A 25 20.90 -15.29 15.80
CA VAL A 25 19.48 -15.20 16.15
C VAL A 25 18.61 -15.81 15.06
N ALA A 26 18.94 -15.54 13.79
CA ALA A 26 18.21 -16.07 12.64
C ALA A 26 18.29 -17.61 12.60
N ALA A 27 19.45 -18.19 12.90
CA ALA A 27 19.64 -19.63 12.95
C ALA A 27 18.89 -20.25 14.14
N GLU A 28 18.99 -19.67 15.34
CA GLU A 28 18.27 -20.15 16.54
C GLU A 28 16.76 -20.15 16.33
N GLN A 29 16.23 -19.10 15.70
CA GLN A 29 14.80 -18.93 15.44
C GLN A 29 14.34 -19.48 14.09
N LYS A 30 15.23 -20.14 13.34
CA LYS A 30 14.93 -20.81 12.06
C LYS A 30 14.26 -19.90 11.02
N TRP A 31 14.78 -18.69 10.84
CA TRP A 31 14.17 -17.73 9.93
C TRP A 31 14.12 -18.22 8.49
N ASP A 32 15.14 -18.95 8.01
CA ASP A 32 15.13 -19.53 6.65
C ASP A 32 14.01 -20.57 6.43
N GLU A 33 13.48 -21.18 7.52
CA GLU A 33 12.37 -22.14 7.43
C GLU A 33 10.99 -21.45 7.58
N LEU A 34 10.93 -20.35 8.32
CA LEU A 34 9.68 -19.71 8.71
C LEU A 34 9.25 -18.55 7.81
N LEU A 35 10.22 -17.86 7.21
CA LEU A 35 9.96 -16.65 6.45
C LEU A 35 9.75 -16.94 4.96
N PRO A 36 8.89 -16.16 4.27
CA PRO A 36 8.80 -16.22 2.83
C PRO A 36 10.16 -15.84 2.17
N PRO A 37 10.54 -16.50 1.06
CA PRO A 37 11.82 -16.21 0.38
C PRO A 37 12.06 -14.74 0.06
N GLN A 38 11.01 -14.01 -0.32
CA GLN A 38 11.09 -12.58 -0.62
C GLN A 38 11.45 -11.74 0.60
N VAL A 39 10.98 -12.14 1.79
CA VAL A 39 11.33 -11.48 3.05
C VAL A 39 12.77 -11.79 3.43
N ILE A 40 13.19 -13.05 3.29
CA ILE A 40 14.58 -13.48 3.54
C ILE A 40 15.55 -12.65 2.69
N GLU A 41 15.28 -12.51 1.39
CA GLU A 41 16.13 -11.77 0.46
C GLU A 41 16.33 -10.31 0.91
N VAL A 42 15.25 -9.64 1.33
CA VAL A 42 15.31 -8.21 1.73
C VAL A 42 15.98 -8.01 3.10
N MET A 43 15.96 -9.03 3.98
CA MET A 43 16.56 -8.94 5.33
C MET A 43 18.06 -9.19 5.32
N LYS A 44 18.64 -9.62 4.19
CA LYS A 44 20.04 -9.95 4.06
C LYS A 44 20.83 -8.88 3.31
N TYR A 45 22.05 -8.64 3.77
CA TYR A 45 23.07 -7.89 3.05
C TYR A 45 24.30 -8.80 2.88
N GLN A 46 24.74 -9.00 1.64
CA GLN A 46 25.86 -9.89 1.28
C GLN A 46 25.74 -11.33 1.85
N GLY A 47 24.52 -11.80 2.06
CA GLY A 47 24.22 -13.14 2.56
C GLY A 47 23.96 -13.23 4.06
N ASP A 48 24.30 -12.19 4.83
CA ASP A 48 24.11 -12.15 6.28
C ASP A 48 22.80 -11.44 6.64
N TYR A 49 22.08 -11.98 7.64
CA TYR A 49 20.93 -11.30 8.22
C TYR A 49 21.35 -10.05 8.98
N VAL A 50 20.83 -8.90 8.56
CA VAL A 50 21.13 -7.59 9.13
C VAL A 50 19.88 -6.83 9.58
N ALA A 51 18.70 -7.40 9.35
CA ALA A 51 17.41 -6.82 9.74
C ALA A 51 16.47 -7.89 10.31
N VAL A 52 15.58 -7.47 11.20
CA VAL A 52 14.56 -8.32 11.82
C VAL A 52 13.23 -8.09 11.12
N PRO A 53 12.58 -9.13 10.58
CA PRO A 53 11.23 -9.00 10.04
C PRO A 53 10.23 -8.91 11.20
N VAL A 54 9.77 -7.70 11.50
CA VAL A 54 8.80 -7.51 12.61
C VAL A 54 7.38 -7.86 12.16
N ASN A 55 6.98 -7.35 10.99
CA ASN A 55 5.70 -7.64 10.37
C ASN A 55 5.87 -7.83 8.86
N VAL A 56 4.96 -8.60 8.27
CA VAL A 56 4.79 -8.68 6.82
C VAL A 56 3.39 -8.14 6.50
N HIS A 57 3.33 -6.95 5.91
CA HIS A 57 2.09 -6.29 5.60
C HIS A 57 1.71 -6.46 4.13
N ARG A 58 0.43 -6.68 3.89
CA ARG A 58 -0.16 -6.52 2.58
C ARG A 58 -0.59 -5.05 2.42
N VAL A 59 0.15 -4.27 1.65
CA VAL A 59 -0.08 -2.83 1.50
C VAL A 59 -1.16 -2.50 0.46
N ASN A 60 -1.33 -3.33 -0.56
CA ASN A 60 -2.26 -3.14 -1.67
C ASN A 60 -3.66 -3.67 -1.34
N TRP A 61 -4.32 -3.05 -0.38
CA TRP A 61 -5.67 -3.44 0.02
C TRP A 61 -6.66 -2.30 -0.23
N LEU A 62 -7.78 -2.64 -0.88
CA LEU A 62 -8.88 -1.71 -1.06
C LEU A 62 -9.94 -1.95 0.03
N TRP A 63 -10.11 -0.99 0.89
CA TRP A 63 -11.15 -0.94 1.91
C TRP A 63 -12.37 -0.22 1.35
N ILE A 64 -13.56 -0.78 1.52
CA ILE A 64 -14.82 -0.20 1.06
C ILE A 64 -15.86 -0.18 2.17
N ASN A 65 -16.79 0.76 2.07
CA ASN A 65 -18.01 0.75 2.88
C ASN A 65 -19.18 0.25 2.01
N PRO A 66 -19.69 -0.97 2.26
CA PRO A 66 -20.75 -1.56 1.41
C PRO A 66 -22.01 -0.73 1.39
N GLN A 67 -22.39 -0.09 2.51
CA GLN A 67 -23.60 0.73 2.60
C GLN A 67 -23.49 2.01 1.76
N VAL A 68 -22.31 2.62 1.70
CA VAL A 68 -22.03 3.78 0.84
C VAL A 68 -22.07 3.37 -0.63
N PHE A 69 -21.48 2.22 -0.95
CA PHE A 69 -21.55 1.66 -2.31
C PHE A 69 -22.99 1.40 -2.76
N GLU A 70 -23.82 0.79 -1.92
CA GLU A 70 -25.24 0.55 -2.20
C GLU A 70 -25.98 1.87 -2.45
N LYS A 71 -25.82 2.86 -1.58
CA LYS A 71 -26.46 4.18 -1.73
C LYS A 71 -26.04 4.91 -3.02
N ALA A 72 -24.81 4.72 -3.46
CA ALA A 72 -24.29 5.31 -4.69
C ALA A 72 -24.60 4.49 -5.95
N GLY A 73 -25.21 3.30 -5.83
CA GLY A 73 -25.39 2.37 -6.94
C GLY A 73 -24.05 1.89 -7.53
N ALA A 74 -23.01 1.86 -6.72
CA ALA A 74 -21.68 1.40 -7.10
C ALA A 74 -21.51 -0.09 -6.77
N THR A 75 -20.62 -0.75 -7.50
CA THR A 75 -20.25 -2.15 -7.27
C THR A 75 -18.78 -2.21 -6.83
N PRO A 76 -18.41 -3.08 -5.87
CA PRO A 76 -17.02 -3.30 -5.51
C PRO A 76 -16.16 -3.62 -6.75
N PRO A 77 -15.08 -2.86 -7.01
CA PRO A 77 -14.30 -3.02 -8.23
C PRO A 77 -13.36 -4.21 -8.15
N THR A 78 -13.11 -4.85 -9.29
CA THR A 78 -12.11 -5.92 -9.47
C THR A 78 -11.02 -5.53 -10.46
N THR A 79 -11.20 -4.43 -11.19
CA THR A 79 -10.23 -3.86 -12.13
C THR A 79 -10.05 -2.38 -11.87
N LEU A 80 -8.97 -1.80 -12.43
CA LEU A 80 -8.70 -0.36 -12.31
C LEU A 80 -9.79 0.49 -12.99
N ASP A 81 -10.33 0.04 -14.12
CA ASP A 81 -11.43 0.74 -14.80
C ASP A 81 -12.71 0.73 -13.94
N GLU A 82 -13.04 -0.41 -13.33
CA GLU A 82 -14.16 -0.50 -12.40
C GLU A 82 -13.95 0.34 -11.15
N PHE A 83 -12.70 0.46 -10.67
CA PHE A 83 -12.35 1.33 -9.55
C PHE A 83 -12.68 2.80 -9.85
N PHE A 84 -12.28 3.30 -11.01
CA PHE A 84 -12.62 4.66 -11.42
C PHE A 84 -14.11 4.84 -11.69
N ALA A 85 -14.78 3.84 -12.28
CA ALA A 85 -16.23 3.88 -12.49
C ALA A 85 -17.00 3.92 -11.14
N ALA A 86 -16.55 3.17 -10.14
CA ALA A 86 -17.09 3.24 -8.79
C ALA A 86 -16.84 4.62 -8.15
N ALA A 87 -15.64 5.18 -8.32
CA ALA A 87 -15.29 6.50 -7.82
C ALA A 87 -16.20 7.60 -8.42
N ASP A 88 -16.51 7.53 -9.72
CA ASP A 88 -17.43 8.45 -10.38
C ASP A 88 -18.84 8.39 -9.76
N LYS A 89 -19.36 7.18 -9.52
CA LYS A 89 -20.68 7.00 -8.91
C LYS A 89 -20.74 7.52 -7.48
N LEU A 90 -19.72 7.22 -6.68
CA LEU A 90 -19.58 7.71 -5.30
C LEU A 90 -19.58 9.24 -5.24
N LYS A 91 -18.77 9.86 -6.11
CA LYS A 91 -18.70 11.32 -6.21
C LYS A 91 -20.02 11.95 -6.68
N ALA A 92 -20.67 11.35 -7.67
CA ALA A 92 -21.98 11.81 -8.16
C ALA A 92 -23.09 11.70 -7.11
N ALA A 93 -22.99 10.72 -6.21
CA ALA A 93 -23.90 10.55 -5.07
C ALA A 93 -23.58 11.47 -3.86
N GLY A 94 -22.54 12.34 -3.97
CA GLY A 94 -22.18 13.30 -2.93
C GLY A 94 -21.26 12.76 -1.83
N PHE A 95 -20.68 11.57 -2.02
CA PHE A 95 -19.69 11.01 -1.08
C PHE A 95 -18.25 11.40 -1.48
N ILE A 96 -17.36 11.41 -0.50
CA ILE A 96 -15.92 11.35 -0.80
C ILE A 96 -15.68 9.99 -1.44
N ALA A 97 -15.22 9.98 -2.70
CA ALA A 97 -15.03 8.71 -3.39
C ALA A 97 -13.86 7.93 -2.78
N ILE A 98 -12.72 8.61 -2.55
CA ILE A 98 -11.50 8.01 -2.05
C ILE A 98 -11.06 8.80 -0.81
N ALA A 99 -11.12 8.17 0.37
CA ALA A 99 -10.52 8.70 1.58
C ALA A 99 -9.00 8.55 1.50
N HIS A 100 -8.28 9.64 1.71
CA HIS A 100 -6.82 9.67 1.65
C HIS A 100 -6.26 10.62 2.70
N GLY A 101 -5.04 10.35 3.15
CA GLY A 101 -4.30 11.26 4.01
C GLY A 101 -3.25 12.06 3.24
N GLY A 102 -2.68 13.07 3.89
CA GLY A 102 -1.73 13.99 3.26
C GLY A 102 -0.26 13.70 3.54
N GLN A 103 0.06 12.49 3.98
CA GLN A 103 1.45 12.11 4.29
C GLN A 103 2.10 11.45 3.06
N PRO A 104 3.36 11.78 2.69
CA PRO A 104 4.00 11.28 1.47
C PRO A 104 4.02 9.75 1.32
N TRP A 105 4.13 9.01 2.43
CA TRP A 105 4.13 7.55 2.38
C TRP A 105 2.78 6.96 1.93
N GLN A 106 1.67 7.67 2.18
CA GLN A 106 0.34 7.26 1.71
C GLN A 106 0.24 7.46 0.19
N ASP A 107 0.79 8.55 -0.34
CA ASP A 107 0.90 8.75 -1.79
C ASP A 107 1.76 7.65 -2.43
N GLY A 108 2.86 7.28 -1.77
CA GLY A 108 3.71 6.16 -2.18
C GLY A 108 2.96 4.84 -2.27
N THR A 109 2.15 4.50 -1.26
CA THR A 109 1.33 3.28 -1.24
C THR A 109 0.35 3.25 -2.42
N VAL A 110 -0.36 4.35 -2.65
CA VAL A 110 -1.30 4.46 -3.80
C VAL A 110 -0.56 4.35 -5.13
N PHE A 111 0.60 5.00 -5.26
CA PHE A 111 1.43 4.89 -6.45
C PHE A 111 1.87 3.45 -6.73
N GLU A 112 2.33 2.73 -5.70
CA GLU A 112 2.74 1.33 -5.83
C GLU A 112 1.58 0.43 -6.26
N ASP A 113 0.38 0.65 -5.74
CA ASP A 113 -0.82 -0.12 -6.13
C ASP A 113 -1.20 0.12 -7.59
N LEU A 114 -1.17 1.38 -8.04
CA LEU A 114 -1.42 1.72 -9.44
C LEU A 114 -0.34 1.14 -10.35
N ALA A 115 0.93 1.26 -9.93
CA ALA A 115 2.06 0.69 -10.68
C ALA A 115 1.93 -0.83 -10.80
N PHE A 116 1.61 -1.53 -9.72
CA PHE A 116 1.40 -2.97 -9.75
C PHE A 116 0.24 -3.38 -10.64
N SER A 117 -0.86 -2.62 -10.60
CA SER A 117 -2.05 -2.87 -11.43
C SER A 117 -1.79 -2.69 -12.92
N ILE A 118 -0.99 -1.69 -13.31
CA ILE A 118 -0.74 -1.33 -14.71
C ILE A 118 0.44 -2.10 -15.30
N LEU A 119 1.55 -2.21 -14.54
CA LEU A 119 2.76 -2.90 -14.98
C LEU A 119 2.64 -4.43 -14.87
N GLY A 120 1.78 -4.92 -13.99
CA GLY A 120 1.74 -6.30 -13.57
C GLY A 120 2.94 -6.71 -12.70
N PRO A 121 2.96 -7.94 -12.15
CA PRO A 121 4.01 -8.38 -11.23
C PRO A 121 5.43 -8.34 -11.84
N GLU A 122 5.57 -8.76 -13.09
CA GLU A 122 6.87 -8.76 -13.78
C GLU A 122 7.36 -7.34 -14.07
N GLY A 123 6.48 -6.47 -14.59
CA GLY A 123 6.84 -5.08 -14.87
C GLY A 123 7.15 -4.30 -13.59
N PHE A 124 6.40 -4.55 -12.51
CA PHE A 124 6.68 -3.97 -11.20
C PHE A 124 8.08 -4.39 -10.68
N ARG A 125 8.41 -5.67 -10.78
CA ARG A 125 9.73 -6.19 -10.39
C ARG A 125 10.85 -5.54 -11.23
N LYS A 126 10.68 -5.48 -12.54
CA LYS A 126 11.66 -4.81 -13.44
C LYS A 126 11.87 -3.35 -13.07
N ALA A 127 10.79 -2.61 -12.81
CA ALA A 127 10.89 -1.18 -12.48
C ALA A 127 11.55 -0.94 -11.12
N PHE A 128 11.08 -1.60 -10.06
CA PHE A 128 11.39 -1.19 -8.68
C PHE A 128 12.39 -2.09 -7.95
N VAL A 129 12.65 -3.30 -8.46
CA VAL A 129 13.68 -4.19 -7.92
C VAL A 129 14.92 -4.18 -8.81
N GLU A 130 14.75 -4.36 -10.11
CA GLU A 130 15.85 -4.40 -11.08
C GLU A 130 16.27 -3.00 -11.57
N GLN A 131 15.46 -1.98 -11.31
CA GLN A 131 15.68 -0.59 -11.73
C GLN A 131 15.87 -0.46 -13.26
N ASP A 132 15.13 -1.29 -14.02
CA ASP A 132 15.20 -1.30 -15.48
C ASP A 132 14.75 0.04 -16.05
N ARG A 133 15.70 0.75 -16.68
CA ARG A 133 15.44 2.08 -17.22
C ARG A 133 14.34 2.09 -18.27
N ALA A 134 14.27 1.07 -19.13
CA ALA A 134 13.27 1.01 -20.20
C ALA A 134 11.86 0.91 -19.62
N THR A 135 11.66 0.11 -18.57
CA THR A 135 10.39 0.00 -17.86
C THR A 135 10.05 1.30 -17.11
N LEU A 136 11.04 1.90 -16.43
CA LEU A 136 10.84 3.14 -15.66
C LEU A 136 10.50 4.37 -16.53
N THR A 137 10.93 4.37 -17.80
CA THR A 137 10.69 5.49 -18.74
C THR A 137 9.73 5.14 -19.88
N GLY A 138 9.10 3.97 -19.82
CA GLY A 138 8.19 3.46 -20.85
C GLY A 138 6.76 4.00 -20.71
N ASP A 139 5.96 3.78 -21.75
CA ASP A 139 4.58 4.27 -21.87
C ASP A 139 3.69 3.81 -20.69
N LYS A 140 3.86 2.58 -20.22
CA LYS A 140 3.10 2.08 -19.07
C LYS A 140 3.39 2.86 -17.77
N MET A 141 4.60 3.36 -17.58
CA MET A 141 4.89 4.23 -16.44
C MET A 141 4.20 5.60 -16.59
N VAL A 142 4.08 6.11 -17.80
CA VAL A 142 3.28 7.31 -18.08
C VAL A 142 1.81 7.06 -17.73
N GLU A 143 1.26 5.88 -18.05
CA GLU A 143 -0.10 5.49 -17.66
C GLU A 143 -0.26 5.45 -16.13
N VAL A 144 0.74 4.96 -15.39
CA VAL A 144 0.74 4.97 -13.91
C VAL A 144 0.59 6.39 -13.35
N PHE A 145 1.39 7.33 -13.85
CA PHE A 145 1.30 8.72 -13.42
C PHE A 145 -0.02 9.39 -13.84
N ALA A 146 -0.53 9.07 -15.02
CA ALA A 146 -1.85 9.55 -15.47
C ALA A 146 -2.97 9.01 -14.55
N ALA A 147 -2.92 7.75 -14.15
CA ALA A 147 -3.86 7.16 -13.21
C ALA A 147 -3.77 7.81 -11.82
N LEU A 148 -2.56 8.10 -11.33
CA LEU A 148 -2.33 8.81 -10.07
C LEU A 148 -2.92 10.23 -10.12
N GLN A 149 -2.69 10.94 -11.22
CA GLN A 149 -3.26 12.27 -11.43
C GLN A 149 -4.80 12.22 -11.46
N LYS A 150 -5.37 11.23 -12.15
CA LYS A 150 -6.82 11.01 -12.20
C LYS A 150 -7.38 10.72 -10.79
N LEU A 151 -6.71 9.87 -10.02
CA LEU A 151 -7.12 9.49 -8.67
C LEU A 151 -7.24 10.69 -7.74
N ARG A 152 -6.32 11.66 -7.84
CA ARG A 152 -6.39 12.90 -7.04
C ARG A 152 -7.69 13.67 -7.21
N GLY A 153 -8.36 13.56 -8.36
CA GLY A 153 -9.66 14.18 -8.59
C GLY A 153 -10.81 13.61 -7.77
N TYR A 154 -10.59 12.48 -7.06
CA TYR A 154 -11.57 11.80 -6.22
C TYR A 154 -11.30 11.92 -4.72
N ILE A 155 -10.18 12.54 -4.36
CA ILE A 155 -9.80 12.84 -2.97
C ILE A 155 -10.41 14.19 -2.58
N ASP A 156 -10.89 14.31 -1.35
CA ASP A 156 -11.43 15.57 -0.83
C ASP A 156 -10.35 16.63 -0.56
N ALA A 157 -10.74 17.90 -0.57
CA ALA A 157 -9.82 19.04 -0.41
C ALA A 157 -9.12 19.06 0.96
N ASP A 158 -9.74 18.48 1.98
CA ASP A 158 -9.25 18.48 3.37
C ASP A 158 -8.26 17.33 3.67
N ALA A 159 -7.80 16.61 2.64
CA ALA A 159 -6.86 15.50 2.81
C ALA A 159 -5.47 15.94 3.29
N ALA A 160 -5.05 17.18 3.01
CA ALA A 160 -3.74 17.68 3.39
C ALA A 160 -3.52 17.60 4.91
N GLY A 161 -2.43 16.93 5.32
CA GLY A 161 -2.07 16.74 6.73
C GLY A 161 -2.91 15.71 7.50
N ARG A 162 -3.89 15.07 6.86
CA ARG A 162 -4.69 14.02 7.49
C ARG A 162 -3.86 12.75 7.68
N ASP A 163 -3.97 12.17 8.88
CA ASP A 163 -3.41 10.86 9.18
C ASP A 163 -4.22 9.74 8.51
N TRP A 164 -3.56 8.62 8.24
CA TRP A 164 -4.17 7.47 7.56
C TRP A 164 -5.39 6.89 8.30
N ASN A 165 -5.33 6.82 9.63
CA ASN A 165 -6.43 6.32 10.47
C ASN A 165 -7.62 7.28 10.46
N SER A 166 -7.39 8.59 10.40
CA SER A 166 -8.45 9.57 10.21
C SER A 166 -9.13 9.42 8.85
N ALA A 167 -8.37 9.09 7.79
CA ALA A 167 -8.94 8.76 6.49
C ALA A 167 -9.75 7.46 6.56
N THR A 168 -9.27 6.42 7.25
CA THR A 168 -10.02 5.18 7.50
C THR A 168 -11.34 5.46 8.22
N GLY A 169 -11.32 6.36 9.22
CA GLY A 169 -12.52 6.79 9.94
C GLY A 169 -13.61 7.37 9.03
N LEU A 170 -13.24 8.10 7.97
CA LEU A 170 -14.23 8.62 7.00
C LEU A 170 -14.97 7.49 6.26
N VAL A 171 -14.29 6.39 5.96
CA VAL A 171 -14.92 5.21 5.33
C VAL A 171 -15.80 4.48 6.33
N ILE A 172 -15.33 4.27 7.55
CA ILE A 172 -16.08 3.63 8.64
C ILE A 172 -17.36 4.40 8.94
N ASP A 173 -17.28 5.74 9.01
CA ASP A 173 -18.41 6.63 9.31
C ASP A 173 -19.41 6.80 8.13
N GLY A 174 -19.12 6.22 6.98
CA GLY A 174 -19.95 6.33 5.79
C GLY A 174 -19.91 7.70 5.10
N LYS A 175 -18.84 8.47 5.33
CA LYS A 175 -18.59 9.75 4.64
C LYS A 175 -17.82 9.57 3.34
N ALA A 176 -17.01 8.50 3.26
CA ALA A 176 -16.26 8.11 2.09
C ALA A 176 -16.60 6.68 1.66
N GLY A 177 -16.46 6.40 0.36
CA GLY A 177 -16.75 5.09 -0.20
C GLY A 177 -15.63 4.08 -0.04
N MET A 178 -14.39 4.49 -0.27
CA MET A 178 -13.24 3.58 -0.29
C MET A 178 -11.93 4.25 0.13
N GLN A 179 -10.95 3.40 0.46
CA GLN A 179 -9.57 3.80 0.80
C GLN A 179 -8.59 2.72 0.32
N ILE A 180 -7.51 3.13 -0.32
CA ILE A 180 -6.34 2.27 -0.54
C ILE A 180 -5.45 2.41 0.70
N MET A 181 -5.26 1.33 1.44
CA MET A 181 -4.46 1.32 2.68
C MET A 181 -4.09 -0.12 3.03
N GLY A 182 -2.95 -0.30 3.66
CA GLY A 182 -2.49 -1.62 4.06
C GLY A 182 -3.39 -2.34 5.07
N ASP A 183 -3.11 -3.61 5.29
CA ASP A 183 -3.90 -4.50 6.16
C ASP A 183 -3.98 -4.04 7.63
N TRP A 184 -3.07 -3.18 8.07
CA TRP A 184 -3.14 -2.55 9.40
C TRP A 184 -4.41 -1.72 9.62
N ALA A 185 -5.06 -1.22 8.56
CA ALA A 185 -6.30 -0.50 8.67
C ALA A 185 -7.43 -1.36 9.27
N LYS A 186 -7.33 -2.68 9.21
CA LYS A 186 -8.26 -3.61 9.85
C LYS A 186 -8.44 -3.33 11.35
N SER A 187 -7.38 -2.86 12.02
CA SER A 187 -7.45 -2.53 13.45
C SER A 187 -8.46 -1.41 13.75
N GLU A 188 -8.53 -0.40 12.90
CA GLU A 188 -9.49 0.71 13.03
C GLU A 188 -10.94 0.21 12.86
N TRP A 189 -11.19 -0.65 11.86
CA TRP A 189 -12.49 -1.27 11.64
C TRP A 189 -12.91 -2.11 12.85
N THR A 190 -11.98 -2.92 13.38
CA THR A 190 -12.23 -3.75 14.57
C THR A 190 -12.52 -2.90 15.80
N ALA A 191 -11.75 -1.83 16.03
CA ALA A 191 -11.96 -0.91 17.13
C ALA A 191 -13.31 -0.18 17.04
N ALA A 192 -13.80 0.07 15.84
CA ALA A 192 -15.14 0.62 15.58
C ALA A 192 -16.27 -0.42 15.66
N GLY A 193 -15.97 -1.65 16.08
CA GLY A 193 -16.96 -2.73 16.20
C GLY A 193 -17.42 -3.33 14.85
N LYS A 194 -16.66 -3.08 13.78
CA LYS A 194 -16.95 -3.57 12.44
C LYS A 194 -16.31 -4.94 12.18
N VAL A 195 -16.94 -5.72 11.33
CA VAL A 195 -16.49 -7.07 10.96
C VAL A 195 -16.11 -7.07 9.49
N ALA A 196 -14.84 -7.32 9.19
CA ALA A 196 -14.35 -7.43 7.82
C ALA A 196 -15.13 -8.47 7.01
N GLY A 197 -15.58 -8.07 5.81
CA GLY A 197 -16.42 -8.90 4.93
C GLY A 197 -17.93 -8.90 5.25
N LYS A 198 -18.36 -8.10 6.25
CA LYS A 198 -19.78 -7.92 6.59
C LYS A 198 -20.20 -6.45 6.59
N ASP A 199 -19.38 -5.58 7.15
CA ASP A 199 -19.68 -4.16 7.36
C ASP A 199 -18.83 -3.27 6.47
#